data_04c7d99cddd769d64a77f8d491e1577b
#
_entry.id   04c7d99cddd769d64a77f8d491e1577b
#
_cell.length_a   1.000
_cell.length_b   1.000
_cell.length_c   1.000
_cell.angle_alpha   90.00
_cell.angle_beta   90.00
_cell.angle_gamma   90.00
#
_symmetry.space_group_name_H-M   'P 1'
#
loop_
_entity.id
_entity.type
_entity.pdbx_description
1 polymer ?
#
loop_
_entity_poly.entity_id
_entity_poly.type
_entity_poly.pdbx_seq_one_letter_code
_entity_poly.pdbx_strand_id
1 'polypeptide(L)'
;MATIEFLLNGTPKQCHVPPDTSILTLLRDHLGITGTKEGCASGDCGACTVAINNPSDTQNRCLSVNACITPAHQLHGQHVITVEGLATEGNLHPAQRAMIECHGSQCGFCTPGIVMSLFTLHANQQQRPSPLTPETLEATLGGNLCRCTGYRPIRDAALSMQDFSWEAPQWFDASQPASHPLHVPESTAKSEPLFVQPTTLAELADARYRYPDARLVAGATDLWLESTQRLTALTQLIDTTRVAELRQIEEATFQAQPGWWVGAGVTYSQLEPLLNSHFPAFAHLLHRLGSQQVRNRGTLGGNIANASPIGDTPPVLLALNAWVELTSHVNTRQLLLSDFFIDYKKTALAADEVISRIFIPQLAETATLRVWKLSKRREDDITAVLGAFCYRVNQGVMEDVRIAFGGMAATPKRASQTEAALEGQPVSKASFQAAQQALAEEFQPMSDVRGSQYYREQAALNLLERLYLSLSSPNQEVMLHAYAH
;
A
#
# COMPACT_ATOMS: atom_id res chain seq x y z
N MET A 1 -3.55 23.42 17.65
CA MET A 1 -2.67 23.36 16.46
C MET A 1 -1.29 22.96 16.93
N ALA A 2 -0.64 21.96 16.29
CA ALA A 2 0.73 21.58 16.60
C ALA A 2 1.72 22.34 15.73
N THR A 3 2.92 22.57 16.27
CA THR A 3 4.04 23.13 15.51
C THR A 3 4.82 21.97 14.90
N ILE A 4 4.89 21.90 13.59
CA ILE A 4 5.72 20.93 12.88
C ILE A 4 7.04 21.58 12.44
N GLU A 5 8.13 20.83 12.56
CA GLU A 5 9.48 21.24 12.16
C GLU A 5 10.03 20.21 11.18
N PHE A 6 10.52 20.67 10.04
CA PHE A 6 11.00 19.79 8.96
C PHE A 6 12.00 20.52 8.05
N LEU A 7 12.71 19.77 7.22
CA LEU A 7 13.51 20.36 6.14
C LEU A 7 12.66 20.40 4.85
N LEU A 8 12.67 21.54 4.17
CA LEU A 8 12.14 21.70 2.83
C LEU A 8 13.27 22.10 1.88
N ASN A 9 13.63 21.21 0.96
CA ASN A 9 14.74 21.43 0.04
C ASN A 9 16.02 21.89 0.76
N GLY A 10 16.35 21.24 1.89
CA GLY A 10 17.47 21.57 2.74
C GLY A 10 17.29 22.75 3.69
N THR A 11 16.20 23.50 3.58
CA THR A 11 15.95 24.66 4.44
C THR A 11 15.04 24.28 5.60
N PRO A 12 15.41 24.57 6.88
CA PRO A 12 14.56 24.35 8.03
C PRO A 12 13.26 25.17 7.93
N LYS A 13 12.13 24.55 8.24
CA LYS A 13 10.80 25.16 8.30
C LYS A 13 10.12 24.80 9.60
N GLN A 14 9.36 25.76 10.12
CA GLN A 14 8.48 25.61 11.26
C GLN A 14 7.11 26.14 10.89
N CYS A 15 6.05 25.34 11.05
CA CYS A 15 4.71 25.67 10.63
C CYS A 15 3.69 25.28 11.70
N HIS A 16 2.64 26.10 11.85
CA HIS A 16 1.47 25.83 12.68
C HIS A 16 0.28 25.56 11.78
N VAL A 17 -0.21 24.33 11.75
CA VAL A 17 -1.32 23.92 10.87
C VAL A 17 -2.33 23.03 11.60
N PRO A 18 -3.60 23.00 11.16
CA PRO A 18 -4.61 22.06 11.64
C PRO A 18 -4.20 20.59 11.42
N PRO A 19 -4.72 19.63 12.22
CA PRO A 19 -4.41 18.21 12.08
C PRO A 19 -4.70 17.62 10.70
N ASP A 20 -5.77 18.09 10.05
CA ASP A 20 -6.25 17.65 8.75
C ASP A 20 -5.58 18.35 7.54
N THR A 21 -4.50 19.10 7.77
CA THR A 21 -3.73 19.71 6.69
C THR A 21 -2.90 18.66 5.96
N SER A 22 -3.03 18.58 4.61
CA SER A 22 -2.19 17.75 3.78
C SER A 22 -0.83 18.40 3.49
N ILE A 23 0.18 17.60 3.10
CA ILE A 23 1.45 18.16 2.61
C ILE A 23 1.20 19.10 1.44
N LEU A 24 0.28 18.77 0.53
CA LEU A 24 -0.03 19.60 -0.63
C LEU A 24 -0.57 20.98 -0.23
N THR A 25 -1.54 21.00 0.68
CA THR A 25 -2.10 22.25 1.24
C THR A 25 -1.03 23.06 1.96
N LEU A 26 -0.19 22.41 2.77
CA LEU A 26 0.94 23.07 3.45
C LEU A 26 1.89 23.74 2.43
N LEU A 27 2.30 23.02 1.39
CA LEU A 27 3.24 23.55 0.39
C LEU A 27 2.63 24.72 -0.38
N ARG A 28 1.41 24.54 -0.90
CA ARG A 28 0.79 25.51 -1.82
C ARG A 28 0.21 26.71 -1.12
N ASP A 29 -0.59 26.50 -0.06
CA ASP A 29 -1.42 27.54 0.52
C ASP A 29 -0.73 28.25 1.69
N HIS A 30 0.12 27.54 2.45
CA HIS A 30 0.83 28.12 3.58
C HIS A 30 2.25 28.61 3.22
N LEU A 31 2.96 27.89 2.33
CA LEU A 31 4.35 28.18 1.99
C LEU A 31 4.53 28.82 0.59
N GLY A 32 3.47 28.89 -0.23
CA GLY A 32 3.54 29.45 -1.57
C GLY A 32 4.36 28.63 -2.59
N ILE A 33 4.66 27.38 -2.28
CA ILE A 33 5.42 26.43 -3.12
C ILE A 33 4.43 25.75 -4.06
N THR A 34 4.24 26.26 -5.27
CA THR A 34 3.15 25.87 -6.17
C THR A 34 3.54 24.91 -7.29
N GLY A 35 4.79 24.48 -7.38
CA GLY A 35 5.27 23.49 -8.36
C GLY A 35 4.58 22.14 -8.20
N THR A 36 4.36 21.69 -6.96
CA THR A 36 3.55 20.51 -6.65
C THR A 36 2.08 20.78 -6.99
N LYS A 37 1.46 19.95 -7.86
CA LYS A 37 0.12 20.20 -8.43
C LYS A 37 -0.96 19.34 -7.80
N GLU A 38 -2.18 19.86 -7.74
CA GLU A 38 -3.36 19.08 -7.37
C GLU A 38 -4.13 18.66 -8.62
N GLY A 39 -4.22 17.34 -8.84
CA GLY A 39 -5.00 16.80 -9.96
C GLY A 39 -6.26 16.04 -9.53
N CYS A 40 -6.14 15.10 -8.59
CA CYS A 40 -7.26 14.24 -8.17
C CYS A 40 -7.63 14.37 -6.69
N ALA A 41 -6.72 14.84 -5.84
CA ALA A 41 -6.86 14.86 -4.38
C ALA A 41 -7.22 13.48 -3.76
N SER A 42 -6.89 12.37 -4.44
CA SER A 42 -7.21 10.99 -4.04
C SER A 42 -6.01 10.03 -4.10
N GLY A 43 -4.81 10.54 -4.47
CA GLY A 43 -3.61 9.71 -4.57
C GLY A 43 -3.43 8.95 -5.89
N ASP A 44 -4.36 9.10 -6.86
CA ASP A 44 -4.36 8.30 -8.10
C ASP A 44 -3.54 8.88 -9.25
N CYS A 45 -3.42 10.22 -9.35
CA CYS A 45 -2.86 10.84 -10.55
C CYS A 45 -1.37 11.17 -10.47
N GLY A 46 -0.76 11.19 -9.29
CA GLY A 46 0.65 11.48 -9.08
C GLY A 46 1.12 12.90 -9.37
N ALA A 47 0.25 13.84 -9.77
CA ALA A 47 0.64 15.23 -10.05
C ALA A 47 1.20 15.94 -8.79
N CYS A 48 0.84 15.46 -7.61
CA CYS A 48 1.28 15.96 -6.30
C CYS A 48 2.48 15.20 -5.73
N THR A 49 3.17 14.37 -6.49
CA THR A 49 4.32 13.60 -5.99
C THR A 49 5.40 14.53 -5.46
N VAL A 50 5.85 14.24 -4.23
CA VAL A 50 7.04 14.81 -3.58
C VAL A 50 7.94 13.68 -3.10
N ALA A 51 9.19 13.97 -2.73
CA ALA A 51 10.07 12.98 -2.15
C ALA A 51 10.28 13.23 -0.65
N ILE A 52 10.25 12.17 0.14
CA ILE A 52 10.74 12.16 1.52
C ILE A 52 12.15 11.56 1.48
N ASN A 53 13.13 12.35 1.87
CA ASN A 53 14.54 11.95 1.90
C ASN A 53 14.93 11.48 3.30
N ASN A 54 15.50 10.29 3.39
CA ASN A 54 16.07 9.73 4.61
C ASN A 54 17.49 9.26 4.33
N PRO A 55 18.51 10.08 4.59
CA PRO A 55 19.91 9.71 4.33
C PRO A 55 20.40 8.48 5.10
N SER A 56 19.73 8.12 6.19
CA SER A 56 20.06 6.94 7.01
C SER A 56 19.48 5.64 6.46
N ASP A 57 18.53 5.71 5.54
CA ASP A 57 17.93 4.53 4.94
C ASP A 57 18.83 4.01 3.81
N THR A 58 19.41 2.82 4.04
CA THR A 58 20.31 2.17 3.08
C THR A 58 19.59 1.41 1.98
N GLN A 59 18.28 1.26 2.11
CA GLN A 59 17.43 0.55 1.13
C GLN A 59 16.75 1.51 0.16
N ASN A 60 16.07 2.51 0.70
CA ASN A 60 15.28 3.47 -0.06
C ASN A 60 15.48 4.88 0.49
N ARG A 61 16.57 5.51 0.08
CA ARG A 61 16.93 6.85 0.53
C ARG A 61 15.82 7.88 0.30
N CYS A 62 15.21 7.83 -0.88
CA CYS A 62 14.11 8.72 -1.25
C CYS A 62 12.83 7.92 -1.51
N LEU A 63 11.77 8.28 -0.80
CA LEU A 63 10.43 7.73 -1.00
C LEU A 63 9.55 8.74 -1.73
N SER A 64 9.01 8.36 -2.89
CA SER A 64 7.95 9.13 -3.55
C SER A 64 6.65 8.99 -2.76
N VAL A 65 5.95 10.10 -2.49
CA VAL A 65 4.67 10.10 -1.78
C VAL A 65 3.69 11.06 -2.44
N ASN A 66 2.40 10.76 -2.30
CA ASN A 66 1.31 11.65 -2.76
C ASN A 66 1.04 12.73 -1.70
N ALA A 67 1.46 13.96 -1.96
CA ALA A 67 1.30 15.07 -1.03
C ALA A 67 -0.17 15.40 -0.71
N CYS A 68 -1.12 15.12 -1.61
CA CYS A 68 -2.53 15.40 -1.41
C CYS A 68 -3.20 14.53 -0.32
N ILE A 69 -2.71 13.31 -0.11
CA ILE A 69 -3.27 12.35 0.85
C ILE A 69 -2.29 11.99 1.99
N THR A 70 -1.22 12.77 2.15
CA THR A 70 -0.27 12.59 3.26
C THR A 70 -0.42 13.75 4.25
N PRO A 71 -0.65 13.47 5.56
CA PRO A 71 -0.76 14.50 6.59
C PRO A 71 0.51 15.33 6.71
N ALA A 72 0.39 16.66 6.80
CA ALA A 72 1.53 17.56 6.98
C ALA A 72 2.28 17.30 8.30
N HIS A 73 1.58 16.85 9.35
CA HIS A 73 2.17 16.53 10.65
C HIS A 73 3.18 15.39 10.60
N GLN A 74 3.05 14.49 9.61
CA GLN A 74 4.01 13.40 9.39
C GLN A 74 5.33 13.87 8.79
N LEU A 75 5.44 15.15 8.38
CA LEU A 75 6.70 15.76 8.00
C LEU A 75 7.57 16.15 9.21
N HIS A 76 7.02 16.19 10.43
CA HIS A 76 7.79 16.56 11.60
C HIS A 76 9.04 15.67 11.74
N GLY A 77 10.24 16.31 11.77
CA GLY A 77 11.51 15.60 11.77
C GLY A 77 11.88 14.92 10.45
N GLN A 78 11.21 15.22 9.34
CA GLN A 78 11.49 14.67 8.01
C GLN A 78 12.16 15.71 7.11
N HIS A 79 12.69 15.23 5.98
CA HIS A 79 13.23 16.08 4.91
C HIS A 79 12.39 15.87 3.65
N VAL A 80 11.56 16.84 3.29
CA VAL A 80 10.76 16.83 2.07
C VAL A 80 11.46 17.58 0.95
N ILE A 81 11.48 16.97 -0.23
CA ILE A 81 12.04 17.56 -1.45
C ILE A 81 10.92 17.73 -2.46
N THR A 82 10.84 18.92 -3.05
CA THR A 82 9.90 19.28 -4.12
C THR A 82 10.65 19.59 -5.42
N VAL A 83 9.92 19.72 -6.52
CA VAL A 83 10.50 20.00 -7.83
C VAL A 83 11.33 21.29 -7.85
N GLU A 84 10.97 22.27 -7.01
CA GLU A 84 11.69 23.55 -6.90
C GLU A 84 13.09 23.40 -6.31
N GLY A 85 13.32 22.36 -5.51
CA GLY A 85 14.64 22.11 -4.91
C GLY A 85 15.62 21.37 -5.81
N LEU A 86 15.20 20.84 -6.96
CA LEU A 86 16.04 19.97 -7.77
C LEU A 86 17.08 20.71 -8.62
N ALA A 87 16.76 21.92 -9.08
CA ALA A 87 17.70 22.76 -9.83
C ALA A 87 18.52 23.60 -8.85
N THR A 88 19.84 23.55 -8.97
CA THR A 88 20.77 24.31 -8.13
C THR A 88 21.69 25.14 -9.03
N GLU A 89 21.71 26.46 -8.86
CA GLU A 89 22.61 27.40 -9.58
C GLU A 89 22.62 27.24 -11.10
N GLY A 90 21.45 26.93 -11.68
CA GLY A 90 21.31 26.72 -13.15
C GLY A 90 21.62 25.29 -13.61
N ASN A 91 22.09 24.41 -12.72
CA ASN A 91 22.29 22.99 -12.99
C ASN A 91 20.98 22.23 -12.74
N LEU A 92 20.44 21.64 -13.81
CA LEU A 92 19.25 20.82 -13.74
C LEU A 92 19.58 19.41 -13.23
N HIS A 93 18.69 18.85 -12.42
CA HIS A 93 18.75 17.42 -12.10
C HIS A 93 18.60 16.57 -13.38
N PRO A 94 19.27 15.39 -13.50
CA PRO A 94 19.13 14.48 -14.65
C PRO A 94 17.70 14.21 -15.10
N ALA A 95 16.77 14.03 -14.18
CA ALA A 95 15.35 13.86 -14.48
C ALA A 95 14.74 15.09 -15.18
N GLN A 96 15.08 16.31 -14.75
CA GLN A 96 14.61 17.54 -15.40
C GLN A 96 15.20 17.69 -16.78
N ARG A 97 16.52 17.48 -16.91
CA ARG A 97 17.23 17.59 -18.17
C ARG A 97 16.73 16.56 -19.21
N ALA A 98 16.60 15.30 -18.81
CA ALA A 98 16.09 14.25 -19.68
C ALA A 98 14.65 14.54 -20.16
N MET A 99 13.78 15.04 -19.27
CA MET A 99 12.41 15.44 -19.64
C MET A 99 12.38 16.57 -20.66
N ILE A 100 13.34 17.50 -20.64
CA ILE A 100 13.48 18.55 -21.64
C ILE A 100 13.97 17.96 -22.97
N GLU A 101 15.06 17.21 -22.95
CA GLU A 101 15.72 16.68 -24.15
C GLU A 101 14.85 15.67 -24.91
N CYS A 102 14.09 14.84 -24.19
CA CYS A 102 13.17 13.87 -24.76
C CYS A 102 11.76 14.44 -25.04
N HIS A 103 11.54 15.73 -24.85
CA HIS A 103 10.22 16.37 -25.02
C HIS A 103 9.12 15.68 -24.18
N GLY A 104 9.45 15.27 -22.94
CA GLY A 104 8.57 14.54 -22.03
C GLY A 104 7.40 15.35 -21.47
N SER A 105 7.24 16.61 -21.85
CA SER A 105 6.19 17.51 -21.38
C SER A 105 5.49 18.22 -22.53
N GLN A 106 4.15 18.41 -22.38
CA GLN A 106 3.35 19.25 -23.31
C GLN A 106 2.61 20.34 -22.53
N CYS A 107 1.47 20.05 -21.85
CA CYS A 107 0.77 21.05 -21.06
C CYS A 107 1.50 21.42 -19.75
N GLY A 108 2.41 20.58 -19.26
CA GLY A 108 3.24 20.81 -18.07
C GLY A 108 2.59 20.44 -16.73
N PHE A 109 1.31 20.10 -16.69
CA PHE A 109 0.60 19.88 -15.43
C PHE A 109 1.10 18.64 -14.64
N CYS A 110 1.31 17.50 -15.30
CA CYS A 110 1.84 16.28 -14.68
C CYS A 110 3.37 16.30 -14.52
N THR A 111 4.05 17.21 -15.19
CA THR A 111 5.52 17.22 -15.29
C THR A 111 6.22 17.29 -13.93
N PRO A 112 5.83 18.15 -12.97
CA PRO A 112 6.46 18.17 -11.66
C PRO A 112 6.40 16.82 -10.94
N GLY A 113 5.23 16.17 -10.93
CA GLY A 113 5.05 14.88 -10.28
C GLY A 113 5.88 13.77 -10.94
N ILE A 114 5.93 13.74 -12.27
CA ILE A 114 6.77 12.79 -13.05
C ILE A 114 8.24 13.01 -12.74
N VAL A 115 8.70 14.27 -12.76
CA VAL A 115 10.09 14.62 -12.41
C VAL A 115 10.44 14.15 -11.01
N MET A 116 9.53 14.30 -10.04
CA MET A 116 9.77 13.83 -8.67
C MET A 116 9.85 12.31 -8.57
N SER A 117 9.03 11.57 -9.31
CA SER A 117 9.13 10.10 -9.37
C SER A 117 10.44 9.64 -10.01
N LEU A 118 10.87 10.29 -11.09
CA LEU A 118 12.17 10.02 -11.72
C LEU A 118 13.34 10.43 -10.82
N PHE A 119 13.22 11.53 -10.08
CA PHE A 119 14.20 11.92 -9.07
C PHE A 119 14.39 10.85 -8.00
N THR A 120 13.29 10.32 -7.43
CA THR A 120 13.40 9.26 -6.41
C THR A 120 14.03 7.99 -6.96
N LEU A 121 13.69 7.59 -8.20
CA LEU A 121 14.32 6.48 -8.87
C LEU A 121 15.83 6.72 -9.04
N HIS A 122 16.23 7.87 -9.56
CA HIS A 122 17.63 8.21 -9.76
C HIS A 122 18.41 8.23 -8.44
N ALA A 123 17.89 8.90 -7.40
CA ALA A 123 18.54 8.99 -6.10
C ALA A 123 18.76 7.61 -5.45
N ASN A 124 17.76 6.71 -5.55
CA ASN A 124 17.88 5.34 -5.03
C ASN A 124 18.85 4.49 -5.86
N GLN A 125 18.91 4.68 -7.18
CA GLN A 125 19.88 3.99 -8.04
C GLN A 125 21.32 4.45 -7.83
N GLN A 126 21.54 5.71 -7.49
CA GLN A 126 22.89 6.17 -7.09
C GLN A 126 23.38 5.45 -5.84
N GLN A 127 22.49 5.11 -4.91
CA GLN A 127 22.82 4.36 -3.70
C GLN A 127 22.92 2.85 -3.94
N ARG A 128 22.02 2.28 -4.77
CA ARG A 128 21.97 0.86 -5.14
C ARG A 128 21.77 0.71 -6.65
N PRO A 129 22.86 0.66 -7.41
CA PRO A 129 22.77 0.50 -8.86
C PRO A 129 21.99 -0.77 -9.24
N SER A 130 20.98 -0.60 -10.07
CA SER A 130 20.18 -1.69 -10.64
C SER A 130 19.79 -1.36 -12.08
N PRO A 131 19.62 -2.38 -12.95
CA PRO A 131 19.17 -2.14 -14.33
C PRO A 131 17.79 -1.45 -14.34
N LEU A 132 17.61 -0.49 -15.25
CA LEU A 132 16.30 0.07 -15.57
C LEU A 132 15.55 -0.88 -16.50
N THR A 133 14.81 -1.81 -15.93
CA THR A 133 13.93 -2.71 -16.70
C THR A 133 12.58 -2.04 -17.00
N PRO A 134 11.83 -2.52 -18.01
CA PRO A 134 10.45 -2.06 -18.22
C PRO A 134 9.59 -2.12 -16.95
N GLU A 135 9.74 -3.18 -16.15
CA GLU A 135 9.01 -3.37 -14.90
C GLU A 135 9.38 -2.30 -13.86
N THR A 136 10.68 -1.95 -13.75
CA THR A 136 11.13 -0.87 -12.85
C THR A 136 10.52 0.48 -13.26
N LEU A 137 10.46 0.75 -14.56
CA LEU A 137 9.87 1.99 -15.08
C LEU A 137 8.35 2.01 -14.89
N GLU A 138 7.66 0.91 -15.13
CA GLU A 138 6.22 0.78 -14.85
C GLU A 138 5.93 0.98 -13.36
N ALA A 139 6.68 0.34 -12.48
CA ALA A 139 6.52 0.51 -11.02
C ALA A 139 6.75 1.97 -10.58
N THR A 140 7.73 2.66 -11.17
CA THR A 140 8.07 4.05 -10.83
C THR A 140 7.05 5.05 -11.35
N LEU A 141 6.60 4.89 -12.60
CA LEU A 141 5.77 5.85 -13.33
C LEU A 141 4.28 5.49 -13.32
N GLY A 142 3.91 4.27 -12.92
CA GLY A 142 2.52 3.78 -12.93
C GLY A 142 1.55 4.68 -12.17
N GLY A 143 2.01 5.33 -11.11
CA GLY A 143 1.22 6.29 -10.33
C GLY A 143 1.20 7.72 -10.88
N ASN A 144 1.78 7.99 -12.06
CA ASN A 144 1.85 9.33 -12.64
C ASN A 144 1.09 9.39 -13.96
N LEU A 145 -0.11 10.00 -13.94
CA LEU A 145 -0.95 10.07 -15.13
C LEU A 145 -0.61 11.28 -16.00
N CYS A 146 -0.42 11.02 -17.30
CA CYS A 146 -0.25 12.06 -18.33
C CYS A 146 -1.24 11.84 -19.47
N ARG A 147 -2.05 12.85 -19.80
CA ARG A 147 -3.03 12.77 -20.88
C ARG A 147 -2.47 13.15 -22.24
N CYS A 148 -1.38 13.92 -22.30
CA CYS A 148 -0.92 14.60 -23.51
C CYS A 148 0.11 13.81 -24.33
N THR A 149 1.12 13.21 -23.65
CA THR A 149 2.36 12.73 -24.31
C THR A 149 2.28 11.31 -24.87
N GLY A 150 1.31 10.50 -24.44
CA GLY A 150 1.28 9.06 -24.74
C GLY A 150 2.40 8.26 -24.05
N TYR A 151 3.05 8.85 -23.04
CA TYR A 151 4.09 8.26 -22.15
C TYR A 151 5.43 7.92 -22.80
N ARG A 152 5.53 7.68 -24.11
CA ARG A 152 6.79 7.27 -24.75
C ARG A 152 7.93 8.27 -24.50
N PRO A 153 7.78 9.60 -24.71
CA PRO A 153 8.82 10.56 -24.40
C PRO A 153 9.23 10.57 -22.92
N ILE A 154 8.30 10.27 -22.00
CA ILE A 154 8.58 10.18 -20.56
C ILE A 154 9.42 8.93 -20.26
N ARG A 155 9.13 7.78 -20.91
CA ARG A 155 9.93 6.57 -20.76
C ARG A 155 11.33 6.76 -21.34
N ASP A 156 11.41 7.40 -22.50
CA ASP A 156 12.70 7.72 -23.13
C ASP A 156 13.53 8.65 -22.22
N ALA A 157 12.91 9.64 -21.57
CA ALA A 157 13.54 10.48 -20.57
C ALA A 157 14.02 9.67 -19.33
N ALA A 158 13.22 8.74 -18.84
CA ALA A 158 13.61 7.88 -17.72
C ALA A 158 14.85 7.02 -18.04
N LEU A 159 14.96 6.54 -19.26
CA LEU A 159 16.12 5.76 -19.73
C LEU A 159 17.35 6.66 -19.91
N SER A 160 17.20 7.82 -20.55
CA SER A 160 18.31 8.72 -20.87
C SER A 160 18.84 9.51 -19.65
N MET A 161 18.07 9.61 -18.56
CA MET A 161 18.51 10.37 -17.37
C MET A 161 19.81 9.82 -16.75
N GLN A 162 20.16 8.56 -17.00
CA GLN A 162 21.40 7.95 -16.54
C GLN A 162 22.65 8.46 -17.28
N ASP A 163 22.47 9.04 -18.45
CA ASP A 163 23.57 9.59 -19.26
C ASP A 163 24.05 10.94 -18.74
N PHE A 164 23.34 11.53 -17.77
CA PHE A 164 23.66 12.82 -17.18
C PHE A 164 24.27 12.67 -15.79
N SER A 165 25.39 13.36 -15.57
CA SER A 165 25.98 13.47 -14.25
C SER A 165 25.17 14.41 -13.36
N TRP A 166 25.11 14.09 -12.06
CA TRP A 166 24.51 14.94 -11.04
C TRP A 166 25.41 15.01 -9.81
N GLU A 167 25.76 16.22 -9.45
CA GLU A 167 26.41 16.49 -8.16
C GLU A 167 25.31 16.86 -7.18
N ALA A 168 25.07 15.96 -6.21
CA ALA A 168 24.07 16.20 -5.19
C ALA A 168 24.46 17.46 -4.37
N PRO A 169 23.53 18.39 -4.15
CA PRO A 169 23.81 19.54 -3.30
C PRO A 169 24.08 19.07 -1.86
N GLN A 170 24.93 19.80 -1.14
CA GLN A 170 25.31 19.41 0.24
C GLN A 170 24.11 19.20 1.17
N TRP A 171 23.03 19.95 0.98
CA TRP A 171 21.82 19.81 1.78
C TRP A 171 21.10 18.46 1.55
N PHE A 172 21.39 17.76 0.45
CA PHE A 172 20.75 16.46 0.18
C PHE A 172 21.13 15.40 1.21
N ASP A 173 22.33 15.50 1.80
CA ASP A 173 22.78 14.63 2.89
C ASP A 173 22.36 15.14 4.28
N ALA A 174 21.70 16.30 4.35
CA ALA A 174 21.25 16.84 5.61
C ALA A 174 20.13 15.98 6.21
N SER A 175 20.33 15.57 7.47
CA SER A 175 19.29 14.98 8.30
C SER A 175 18.82 16.01 9.32
N GLN A 176 17.53 16.04 9.58
CA GLN A 176 17.05 16.81 10.72
C GLN A 176 17.38 16.04 12.01
N PRO A 177 17.88 16.70 13.08
CA PRO A 177 18.02 16.06 14.40
C PRO A 177 16.67 15.45 14.81
N ALA A 178 16.72 14.29 15.48
CA ALA A 178 15.53 13.64 16.00
C ALA A 178 14.70 14.67 16.82
N SER A 179 13.60 15.11 16.27
CA SER A 179 12.70 16.03 16.94
C SER A 179 11.87 15.25 17.97
N HIS A 180 11.56 15.89 19.09
CA HIS A 180 10.66 15.31 20.09
C HIS A 180 9.32 14.95 19.42
N PRO A 181 8.61 13.88 19.87
CA PRO A 181 7.30 13.54 19.36
C PRO A 181 6.35 14.74 19.45
N LEU A 182 5.52 14.93 18.42
CA LEU A 182 4.52 15.97 18.46
C LEU A 182 3.49 15.64 19.54
N HIS A 183 3.35 16.54 20.48
CA HIS A 183 2.29 16.51 21.46
C HIS A 183 1.53 17.82 21.39
N VAL A 184 0.25 17.74 21.03
CA VAL A 184 -0.66 18.87 21.19
C VAL A 184 -1.19 18.80 22.61
N PRO A 185 -1.18 19.91 23.37
CA PRO A 185 -1.59 19.94 24.77
C PRO A 185 -2.96 19.27 24.98
N GLU A 186 -3.08 18.54 26.07
CA GLU A 186 -4.28 17.84 26.50
C GLU A 186 -5.47 18.80 26.56
N SER A 187 -6.36 18.69 25.60
CA SER A 187 -7.72 19.20 25.71
C SER A 187 -8.65 18.03 25.97
N THR A 188 -9.41 18.10 27.03
CA THR A 188 -10.45 17.12 27.37
C THR A 188 -11.75 17.37 26.58
N ALA A 189 -11.83 18.45 25.84
CA ALA A 189 -13.00 18.78 25.04
C ALA A 189 -12.96 18.06 23.68
N LYS A 190 -13.98 17.22 23.40
CA LYS A 190 -14.13 16.49 22.12
C LYS A 190 -14.12 17.38 20.86
N SER A 191 -14.29 18.69 21.02
CA SER A 191 -14.35 19.67 19.93
C SER A 191 -12.99 20.30 19.60
N GLU A 192 -11.95 20.07 20.42
CA GLU A 192 -10.64 20.69 20.17
C GLU A 192 -9.74 19.82 19.31
N PRO A 193 -8.95 20.46 18.42
CA PRO A 193 -8.01 19.70 17.57
C PRO A 193 -6.97 18.95 18.40
N LEU A 194 -6.82 17.65 18.10
CA LEU A 194 -5.87 16.76 18.77
C LEU A 194 -4.98 16.09 17.71
N PHE A 195 -3.67 16.11 17.94
CA PHE A 195 -2.72 15.29 17.21
C PHE A 195 -1.72 14.69 18.20
N VAL A 196 -1.74 13.37 18.34
CA VAL A 196 -0.84 12.62 19.23
C VAL A 196 0.02 11.70 18.37
N GLN A 197 1.31 11.67 18.65
CA GLN A 197 2.27 10.85 17.92
C GLN A 197 3.07 9.97 18.90
N PRO A 198 2.51 8.83 19.34
CA PRO A 198 3.20 7.88 20.20
C PRO A 198 4.43 7.27 19.50
N THR A 199 5.41 6.86 20.29
CA THR A 199 6.68 6.26 19.83
C THR A 199 6.80 4.80 20.18
N THR A 200 6.01 4.33 21.14
CA THR A 200 5.96 2.93 21.58
C THR A 200 4.54 2.39 21.50
N LEU A 201 4.41 1.06 21.43
CA LEU A 201 3.10 0.39 21.44
C LEU A 201 2.31 0.67 22.73
N ALA A 202 3.00 0.76 23.87
CA ALA A 202 2.38 1.10 25.15
C ALA A 202 1.79 2.51 25.14
N GLU A 203 2.53 3.52 24.63
CA GLU A 203 2.02 4.88 24.47
C GLU A 203 0.85 4.95 23.48
N LEU A 204 0.88 4.15 22.40
CA LEU A 204 -0.22 4.06 21.44
C LEU A 204 -1.49 3.50 22.10
N ALA A 205 -1.37 2.41 22.84
CA ALA A 205 -2.48 1.78 23.55
C ALA A 205 -3.09 2.72 24.61
N ASP A 206 -2.25 3.44 25.35
CA ASP A 206 -2.67 4.45 26.30
C ASP A 206 -3.36 5.64 25.62
N ALA A 207 -2.81 6.15 24.51
CA ALA A 207 -3.45 7.21 23.72
C ALA A 207 -4.82 6.75 23.17
N ARG A 208 -4.93 5.49 22.69
CA ARG A 208 -6.19 4.94 22.21
C ARG A 208 -7.23 4.82 23.31
N TYR A 209 -6.82 4.44 24.52
CA TYR A 209 -7.69 4.39 25.69
C TYR A 209 -8.18 5.78 26.11
N ARG A 210 -7.28 6.78 26.14
CA ARG A 210 -7.64 8.18 26.51
C ARG A 210 -8.52 8.86 25.47
N TYR A 211 -8.29 8.57 24.18
CA TYR A 211 -8.96 9.24 23.05
C TYR A 211 -9.65 8.21 22.14
N PRO A 212 -10.71 7.53 22.62
CA PRO A 212 -11.35 6.43 21.88
C PRO A 212 -12.05 6.89 20.59
N ASP A 213 -12.42 8.17 20.50
CA ASP A 213 -13.05 8.77 19.31
C ASP A 213 -12.03 9.28 18.28
N ALA A 214 -10.75 9.42 18.66
CA ALA A 214 -9.70 9.87 17.73
C ALA A 214 -9.43 8.81 16.66
N ARG A 215 -9.19 9.28 15.43
CA ARG A 215 -8.89 8.38 14.30
C ARG A 215 -7.42 7.97 14.33
N LEU A 216 -7.17 6.68 14.22
CA LEU A 216 -5.81 6.18 14.01
C LEU A 216 -5.38 6.49 12.57
N VAL A 217 -4.22 7.09 12.42
CA VAL A 217 -3.63 7.39 11.12
C VAL A 217 -2.26 6.73 11.00
N ALA A 218 -2.11 5.84 9.99
CA ALA A 218 -0.84 5.27 9.57
C ALA A 218 -0.38 5.96 8.27
N GLY A 219 -0.39 5.27 7.14
CA GLY A 219 -0.03 5.84 5.84
C GLY A 219 -1.03 6.83 5.25
N ALA A 220 -2.21 6.96 5.86
CA ALA A 220 -3.31 7.87 5.48
C ALA A 220 -3.97 7.61 4.10
N THR A 221 -3.50 6.67 3.31
CA THR A 221 -3.88 6.46 1.90
C THR A 221 -5.36 6.19 1.66
N ASP A 222 -6.12 5.74 2.66
CA ASP A 222 -7.58 5.63 2.61
C ASP A 222 -8.26 6.67 3.50
N LEU A 223 -7.77 6.84 4.74
CA LEU A 223 -8.38 7.75 5.71
C LEU A 223 -8.45 9.20 5.20
N TRP A 224 -7.42 9.67 4.50
CA TRP A 224 -7.36 11.06 4.04
C TRP A 224 -8.41 11.38 2.97
N LEU A 225 -8.97 10.36 2.30
CA LEU A 225 -10.10 10.54 1.38
C LEU A 225 -11.36 11.05 2.08
N GLU A 226 -11.49 10.85 3.39
CA GLU A 226 -12.59 11.44 4.15
C GLU A 226 -12.48 12.96 4.18
N SER A 227 -11.27 13.51 4.30
CA SER A 227 -11.04 14.96 4.23
C SER A 227 -11.12 15.49 2.81
N THR A 228 -10.39 14.87 1.85
CA THR A 228 -10.23 15.43 0.50
C THR A 228 -11.40 15.17 -0.43
N GLN A 229 -12.11 14.04 -0.28
CA GLN A 229 -13.21 13.65 -1.17
C GLN A 229 -14.57 13.81 -0.52
N ARG A 230 -14.68 13.57 0.81
CA ARG A 230 -15.94 13.69 1.54
C ARG A 230 -16.08 15.00 2.30
N LEU A 231 -15.02 15.81 2.32
CA LEU A 231 -14.95 17.11 3.00
C LEU A 231 -15.28 17.00 4.50
N THR A 232 -14.88 15.89 5.11
CA THR A 232 -15.05 15.64 6.55
C THR A 232 -13.78 16.06 7.28
N ALA A 233 -13.90 16.95 8.27
CA ALA A 233 -12.75 17.38 9.06
C ALA A 233 -12.19 16.23 9.92
N LEU A 234 -10.88 16.01 9.86
CA LEU A 234 -10.13 15.03 10.66
C LEU A 234 -9.41 15.76 11.80
N THR A 235 -10.18 16.21 12.79
CA THR A 235 -9.66 17.09 13.84
C THR A 235 -8.95 16.38 14.99
N GLN A 236 -9.22 15.08 15.20
CA GLN A 236 -8.64 14.30 16.28
C GLN A 236 -7.94 13.05 15.72
N LEU A 237 -6.61 13.04 15.79
CA LEU A 237 -5.77 12.02 15.17
C LEU A 237 -4.74 11.47 16.16
N ILE A 238 -4.53 10.14 16.11
CA ILE A 238 -3.42 9.44 16.74
C ILE A 238 -2.56 8.87 15.60
N ASP A 239 -1.35 9.39 15.43
CA ASP A 239 -0.43 8.99 14.36
C ASP A 239 0.43 7.82 14.80
N THR A 240 0.31 6.70 14.10
CA THR A 240 1.02 5.45 14.43
C THR A 240 2.40 5.34 13.76
N THR A 241 2.79 6.29 12.92
CA THR A 241 3.99 6.16 12.06
C THR A 241 5.32 6.12 12.81
N ARG A 242 5.35 6.61 14.08
CA ARG A 242 6.56 6.61 14.92
C ARG A 242 6.64 5.45 15.90
N VAL A 243 5.62 4.63 16.00
CA VAL A 243 5.61 3.47 16.90
C VAL A 243 6.58 2.42 16.37
N ALA A 244 7.67 2.20 17.10
CA ALA A 244 8.78 1.37 16.65
C ALA A 244 8.38 -0.09 16.42
N GLU A 245 7.60 -0.66 17.34
CA GLU A 245 7.15 -2.05 17.31
C GLU A 245 6.21 -2.34 16.12
N LEU A 246 5.45 -1.34 15.66
CA LEU A 246 4.58 -1.50 14.49
C LEU A 246 5.34 -1.59 13.16
N ARG A 247 6.64 -1.34 13.15
CA ARG A 247 7.47 -1.30 11.94
C ARG A 247 8.41 -2.49 11.81
N GLN A 248 8.33 -3.46 12.70
CA GLN A 248 9.22 -4.62 12.75
C GLN A 248 8.66 -5.77 11.92
N ILE A 249 9.57 -6.55 11.33
CA ILE A 249 9.29 -7.85 10.72
C ILE A 249 10.22 -8.85 11.41
N GLU A 250 9.64 -9.86 12.07
CA GLU A 250 10.38 -10.82 12.88
C GLU A 250 10.01 -12.24 12.48
N GLU A 251 11.02 -13.07 12.23
CA GLU A 251 10.80 -14.50 12.05
C GLU A 251 10.45 -15.13 13.40
N ALA A 252 9.43 -15.98 13.43
CA ALA A 252 8.91 -16.57 14.67
C ALA A 252 8.22 -17.90 14.42
N THR A 253 8.04 -18.67 15.48
CA THR A 253 7.14 -19.83 15.52
C THR A 253 5.94 -19.47 16.37
N PHE A 254 4.73 -19.54 15.80
CA PHE A 254 3.48 -19.27 16.51
C PHE A 254 2.48 -20.41 16.24
N GLN A 255 1.79 -20.90 17.28
CA GLN A 255 0.88 -22.07 17.19
C GLN A 255 1.54 -23.29 16.51
N ALA A 256 2.82 -23.55 16.83
CA ALA A 256 3.67 -24.59 16.23
C ALA A 256 3.92 -24.43 14.71
N GLN A 257 3.62 -23.28 14.12
CA GLN A 257 3.90 -22.97 12.72
C GLN A 257 5.02 -21.95 12.62
N PRO A 258 6.08 -22.18 11.81
CA PRO A 258 7.05 -21.17 11.48
C PRO A 258 6.41 -20.08 10.61
N GLY A 259 6.91 -18.85 10.67
CA GLY A 259 6.39 -17.74 9.91
C GLY A 259 6.97 -16.41 10.36
N TRP A 260 6.26 -15.32 10.10
CA TRP A 260 6.71 -13.98 10.40
C TRP A 260 5.64 -13.18 11.12
N TRP A 261 6.03 -12.52 12.21
CA TRP A 261 5.26 -11.42 12.74
C TRP A 261 5.61 -10.14 11.98
N VAL A 262 4.60 -9.55 11.36
CA VAL A 262 4.71 -8.29 10.61
C VAL A 262 3.95 -7.23 11.39
N GLY A 263 4.65 -6.19 11.82
CA GLY A 263 4.05 -5.05 12.52
C GLY A 263 2.99 -4.35 11.66
N ALA A 264 1.92 -3.89 12.28
CA ALA A 264 0.77 -3.31 11.57
C ALA A 264 1.11 -2.03 10.77
N GLY A 265 2.17 -1.32 11.16
CA GLY A 265 2.69 -0.14 10.49
C GLY A 265 3.71 -0.42 9.37
N VAL A 266 4.04 -1.68 9.10
CA VAL A 266 4.92 -2.05 7.97
C VAL A 266 4.23 -1.68 6.67
N THR A 267 4.90 -0.85 5.85
CA THR A 267 4.38 -0.43 4.55
C THR A 267 4.51 -1.55 3.52
N TYR A 268 3.75 -1.47 2.45
CA TYR A 268 3.85 -2.45 1.36
C TYR A 268 5.25 -2.51 0.75
N SER A 269 5.90 -1.35 0.58
CA SER A 269 7.28 -1.31 0.08
C SER A 269 8.28 -1.97 1.04
N GLN A 270 8.07 -1.87 2.36
CA GLN A 270 8.89 -2.54 3.37
C GLN A 270 8.60 -4.05 3.44
N LEU A 271 7.38 -4.47 3.14
CA LEU A 271 6.97 -5.88 3.12
C LEU A 271 7.47 -6.64 1.87
N GLU A 272 7.69 -5.92 0.77
CA GLU A 272 8.03 -6.50 -0.54
C GLU A 272 9.24 -7.46 -0.52
N PRO A 273 10.37 -7.18 0.15
CA PRO A 273 11.51 -8.13 0.20
C PRO A 273 11.15 -9.48 0.82
N LEU A 274 10.36 -9.49 1.90
CA LEU A 274 9.86 -10.73 2.52
C LEU A 274 8.99 -11.51 1.54
N LEU A 275 8.06 -10.82 0.87
CA LEU A 275 7.13 -11.47 -0.05
C LEU A 275 7.83 -12.01 -1.31
N ASN A 276 8.80 -11.29 -1.85
CA ASN A 276 9.60 -11.76 -2.99
C ASN A 276 10.34 -13.05 -2.66
N SER A 277 10.84 -13.19 -1.44
CA SER A 277 11.60 -14.37 -1.01
C SER A 277 10.71 -15.56 -0.68
N HIS A 278 9.53 -15.36 -0.09
CA HIS A 278 8.74 -16.45 0.50
C HIS A 278 7.33 -16.61 -0.10
N PHE A 279 6.78 -15.59 -0.73
CA PHE A 279 5.42 -15.57 -1.26
C PHE A 279 5.33 -14.87 -2.64
N PRO A 280 6.00 -15.39 -3.69
CA PRO A 280 6.12 -14.70 -4.99
C PRO A 280 4.78 -14.28 -5.61
N ALA A 281 3.73 -15.10 -5.45
CA ALA A 281 2.39 -14.76 -5.93
C ALA A 281 1.78 -13.57 -5.20
N PHE A 282 2.07 -13.41 -3.91
CA PHE A 282 1.64 -12.24 -3.13
C PHE A 282 2.47 -11.01 -3.48
N ALA A 283 3.78 -11.16 -3.66
CA ALA A 283 4.64 -10.07 -4.13
C ALA A 283 4.16 -9.52 -5.48
N HIS A 284 3.82 -10.41 -6.43
CA HIS A 284 3.27 -10.00 -7.72
C HIS A 284 1.95 -9.21 -7.57
N LEU A 285 1.09 -9.58 -6.61
CA LEU A 285 -0.12 -8.80 -6.31
C LEU A 285 0.22 -7.39 -5.84
N LEU A 286 1.26 -7.21 -5.00
CA LEU A 286 1.64 -5.89 -4.50
C LEU A 286 2.03 -4.92 -5.62
N HIS A 287 2.68 -5.39 -6.68
CA HIS A 287 2.98 -4.55 -7.85
C HIS A 287 1.72 -4.00 -8.52
N ARG A 288 0.57 -4.65 -8.33
CA ARG A 288 -0.73 -4.23 -8.85
C ARG A 288 -1.61 -3.52 -7.82
N LEU A 289 -1.11 -3.34 -6.59
CA LEU A 289 -1.81 -2.67 -5.50
C LEU A 289 -1.35 -1.22 -5.43
N GLY A 290 -2.15 -0.31 -5.97
CA GLY A 290 -1.87 1.11 -5.96
C GLY A 290 -0.55 1.48 -6.65
N SER A 291 -0.22 2.74 -6.62
CA SER A 291 1.04 3.28 -7.13
C SER A 291 2.20 3.06 -6.16
N GLN A 292 3.44 3.29 -6.60
CA GLN A 292 4.60 3.29 -5.73
C GLN A 292 4.44 4.29 -4.56
N GLN A 293 3.88 5.46 -4.83
CA GLN A 293 3.60 6.48 -3.81
C GLN A 293 2.62 5.97 -2.75
N VAL A 294 1.61 5.18 -3.16
CA VAL A 294 0.67 4.54 -2.25
C VAL A 294 1.34 3.40 -1.48
N ARG A 295 2.14 2.55 -2.14
CA ARG A 295 2.84 1.44 -1.47
C ARG A 295 3.88 1.91 -0.46
N ASN A 296 4.52 3.05 -0.69
CA ASN A 296 5.46 3.66 0.25
C ASN A 296 4.81 4.14 1.55
N ARG A 297 3.49 4.29 1.57
CA ARG A 297 2.72 4.81 2.71
C ARG A 297 1.69 3.83 3.26
N GLY A 298 0.96 3.14 2.40
CA GLY A 298 -0.06 2.16 2.79
C GLY A 298 0.55 1.03 3.60
N THR A 299 -0.12 0.64 4.70
CA THR A 299 0.38 -0.35 5.65
C THR A 299 -0.47 -1.60 5.65
N LEU A 300 0.14 -2.74 6.01
CA LEU A 300 -0.56 -4.02 6.09
C LEU A 300 -1.72 -3.95 7.11
N GLY A 301 -1.44 -3.44 8.31
CA GLY A 301 -2.45 -3.29 9.36
C GLY A 301 -3.55 -2.29 8.99
N GLY A 302 -3.20 -1.19 8.31
CA GLY A 302 -4.19 -0.21 7.81
C GLY A 302 -5.16 -0.82 6.82
N ASN A 303 -4.69 -1.67 5.90
CA ASN A 303 -5.55 -2.37 4.93
C ASN A 303 -6.50 -3.36 5.61
N ILE A 304 -6.00 -4.11 6.61
CA ILE A 304 -6.82 -5.03 7.40
C ILE A 304 -7.86 -4.26 8.23
N ALA A 305 -7.45 -3.19 8.93
CA ALA A 305 -8.33 -2.38 9.78
C ALA A 305 -9.45 -1.69 8.98
N ASN A 306 -9.17 -1.28 7.74
CA ASN A 306 -10.18 -0.70 6.85
C ASN A 306 -11.30 -1.68 6.47
N ALA A 307 -11.06 -2.99 6.59
CA ALA A 307 -12.02 -4.07 6.33
C ALA A 307 -12.80 -3.89 5.01
N SER A 308 -12.13 -3.38 3.98
CA SER A 308 -12.74 -3.20 2.66
C SER A 308 -13.04 -4.54 2.00
N PRO A 309 -14.25 -4.79 1.47
CA PRO A 309 -14.58 -6.02 0.76
C PRO A 309 -13.72 -6.24 -0.51
N ILE A 310 -13.11 -5.17 -1.02
CA ILE A 310 -12.26 -5.17 -2.21
C ILE A 310 -10.78 -4.87 -1.90
N GLY A 311 -10.38 -4.96 -0.63
CA GLY A 311 -8.99 -4.88 -0.22
C GLY A 311 -8.19 -6.06 -0.77
N ASP A 312 -6.99 -5.80 -1.28
CA ASP A 312 -6.21 -6.81 -2.00
C ASP A 312 -5.48 -7.80 -1.07
N THR A 313 -4.97 -7.35 0.08
CA THR A 313 -4.17 -8.23 0.95
C THR A 313 -5.01 -9.19 1.80
N PRO A 314 -6.22 -8.84 2.30
CA PRO A 314 -6.98 -9.74 3.16
C PRO A 314 -7.31 -11.11 2.56
N PRO A 315 -7.73 -11.26 1.30
CA PRO A 315 -7.99 -12.59 0.74
C PRO A 315 -6.74 -13.48 0.72
N VAL A 316 -5.57 -12.91 0.43
CA VAL A 316 -4.30 -13.67 0.44
C VAL A 316 -3.95 -14.11 1.85
N LEU A 317 -4.07 -13.23 2.82
CA LEU A 317 -3.82 -13.51 4.23
C LEU A 317 -4.81 -14.56 4.80
N LEU A 318 -6.07 -14.53 4.36
CA LEU A 318 -7.07 -15.54 4.71
C LEU A 318 -6.70 -16.93 4.14
N ALA A 319 -6.25 -17.00 2.89
CA ALA A 319 -5.78 -18.24 2.27
C ALA A 319 -4.50 -18.78 2.94
N LEU A 320 -3.69 -17.89 3.53
CA LEU A 320 -2.49 -18.25 4.29
C LEU A 320 -2.79 -18.62 5.76
N ASN A 321 -4.04 -18.58 6.22
CA ASN A 321 -4.40 -18.73 7.64
C ASN A 321 -3.65 -17.75 8.57
N ALA A 322 -3.51 -16.51 8.17
CA ALA A 322 -2.87 -15.49 8.95
C ALA A 322 -3.64 -15.20 10.26
N TRP A 323 -2.90 -14.74 11.27
CA TRP A 323 -3.44 -14.30 12.55
C TRP A 323 -3.24 -12.80 12.71
N VAL A 324 -4.11 -12.18 13.50
CA VAL A 324 -4.00 -10.78 13.90
C VAL A 324 -3.85 -10.70 15.42
N GLU A 325 -2.94 -9.84 15.87
CA GLU A 325 -2.76 -9.51 17.27
C GLU A 325 -3.34 -8.13 17.55
N LEU A 326 -4.22 -8.07 18.54
CA LEU A 326 -4.91 -6.87 19.00
C LEU A 326 -4.41 -6.51 20.40
N THR A 327 -4.01 -5.25 20.58
CA THR A 327 -3.44 -4.76 21.84
C THR A 327 -4.26 -3.58 22.35
N SER A 328 -4.68 -3.65 23.61
CA SER A 328 -5.21 -2.53 24.38
C SER A 328 -4.22 -2.13 25.49
N HIS A 329 -4.55 -1.12 26.27
CA HIS A 329 -3.68 -0.70 27.38
C HIS A 329 -3.60 -1.74 28.52
N VAL A 330 -4.51 -2.72 28.58
CA VAL A 330 -4.56 -3.74 29.64
C VAL A 330 -4.27 -5.16 29.15
N ASN A 331 -4.46 -5.44 27.87
CA ASN A 331 -4.45 -6.80 27.35
C ASN A 331 -3.99 -6.88 25.92
N THR A 332 -3.46 -8.05 25.54
CA THR A 332 -3.14 -8.42 24.16
C THR A 332 -3.79 -9.77 23.86
N ARG A 333 -4.47 -9.89 22.73
CA ARG A 333 -5.10 -11.14 22.27
C ARG A 333 -4.83 -11.38 20.79
N GLN A 334 -4.81 -12.64 20.40
CA GLN A 334 -4.67 -13.07 19.02
C GLN A 334 -5.93 -13.80 18.56
N LEU A 335 -6.27 -13.64 17.28
CA LEU A 335 -7.34 -14.39 16.64
C LEU A 335 -6.98 -14.68 15.17
N LEU A 336 -7.59 -15.71 14.61
CA LEU A 336 -7.48 -15.95 13.16
C LEU A 336 -8.04 -14.75 12.41
N LEU A 337 -7.40 -14.39 11.30
CA LEU A 337 -7.87 -13.28 10.48
C LEU A 337 -9.29 -13.53 9.92
N SER A 338 -9.68 -14.81 9.73
CA SER A 338 -11.04 -15.18 9.35
C SER A 338 -12.11 -14.73 10.37
N ASP A 339 -11.74 -14.65 11.65
CA ASP A 339 -12.66 -14.28 12.74
C ASP A 339 -12.64 -12.76 12.99
N PHE A 340 -11.73 -12.04 12.34
CA PHE A 340 -11.59 -10.60 12.48
C PHE A 340 -12.66 -9.81 11.70
N PHE A 341 -13.04 -10.26 10.50
CA PHE A 341 -14.03 -9.59 9.65
C PHE A 341 -15.45 -10.07 10.00
N ILE A 342 -16.27 -9.20 10.56
CA ILE A 342 -17.65 -9.56 11.02
C ILE A 342 -18.68 -9.23 9.95
N ASP A 343 -18.65 -7.99 9.41
CA ASP A 343 -19.61 -7.48 8.44
C ASP A 343 -18.99 -6.32 7.65
N TYR A 344 -19.74 -5.71 6.73
CA TYR A 344 -19.25 -4.57 5.94
C TYR A 344 -18.63 -3.49 6.84
N LYS A 345 -17.32 -3.28 6.69
CA LYS A 345 -16.52 -2.35 7.50
C LYS A 345 -16.65 -2.54 9.02
N LYS A 346 -17.04 -3.72 9.45
CA LYS A 346 -17.15 -4.08 10.87
C LYS A 346 -16.20 -5.22 11.20
N THR A 347 -15.37 -5.00 12.20
CA THR A 347 -14.34 -5.94 12.64
C THR A 347 -14.51 -6.33 14.11
N ALA A 348 -13.74 -7.32 14.55
CA ALA A 348 -13.66 -7.75 15.95
C ALA A 348 -12.79 -6.83 16.83
N LEU A 349 -12.28 -5.71 16.28
CA LEU A 349 -11.48 -4.72 17.01
C LEU A 349 -12.37 -3.99 18.01
N ALA A 350 -12.01 -4.04 19.30
CA ALA A 350 -12.68 -3.24 20.32
C ALA A 350 -12.29 -1.76 20.23
N ALA A 351 -13.08 -0.89 20.86
CA ALA A 351 -12.90 0.56 20.75
C ALA A 351 -11.54 1.06 21.29
N ASP A 352 -10.97 0.36 22.26
CA ASP A 352 -9.72 0.65 22.93
C ASP A 352 -8.53 -0.18 22.39
N GLU A 353 -8.77 -1.05 21.39
CA GLU A 353 -7.73 -1.88 20.79
C GLU A 353 -7.12 -1.23 19.56
N VAL A 354 -5.88 -1.65 19.26
CA VAL A 354 -5.16 -1.41 18.02
C VAL A 354 -4.64 -2.73 17.45
N ILE A 355 -4.51 -2.83 16.13
CA ILE A 355 -3.78 -3.95 15.53
C ILE A 355 -2.29 -3.68 15.76
N SER A 356 -1.62 -4.57 16.50
CA SER A 356 -0.18 -4.48 16.76
C SER A 356 0.63 -5.16 15.67
N ARG A 357 0.29 -6.38 15.31
CA ARG A 357 1.03 -7.15 14.28
C ARG A 357 0.16 -8.26 13.69
N ILE A 358 0.64 -8.79 12.56
CA ILE A 358 0.00 -9.86 11.80
C ILE A 358 0.99 -11.01 11.68
N PHE A 359 0.57 -12.24 12.05
CA PHE A 359 1.37 -13.43 11.81
C PHE A 359 1.02 -14.01 10.44
N ILE A 360 2.04 -14.14 9.60
CA ILE A 360 1.94 -14.77 8.28
C ILE A 360 2.66 -16.12 8.37
N PRO A 361 1.92 -17.26 8.38
CA PRO A 361 2.55 -18.58 8.40
C PRO A 361 3.39 -18.82 7.14
N GLN A 362 4.53 -19.46 7.32
CA GLN A 362 5.34 -19.93 6.20
C GLN A 362 4.58 -21.02 5.42
N LEU A 363 4.67 -20.96 4.10
CA LEU A 363 4.14 -22.02 3.25
C LEU A 363 4.98 -23.29 3.43
N ALA A 364 4.30 -24.43 3.56
CA ALA A 364 4.98 -25.72 3.46
C ALA A 364 5.61 -25.86 2.06
N GLU A 365 6.74 -26.54 1.95
CA GLU A 365 7.45 -26.73 0.66
C GLU A 365 6.57 -27.34 -0.44
N THR A 366 5.60 -28.17 -0.05
CA THR A 366 4.65 -28.82 -0.97
C THR A 366 3.41 -27.98 -1.26
N ALA A 367 3.22 -26.85 -0.55
CA ALA A 367 2.06 -25.98 -0.73
C ALA A 367 2.28 -24.98 -1.88
N THR A 368 1.22 -24.72 -2.61
CA THR A 368 1.21 -23.73 -3.70
C THR A 368 0.26 -22.60 -3.35
N LEU A 369 0.71 -21.35 -3.50
CA LEU A 369 -0.13 -20.17 -3.45
C LEU A 369 -0.32 -19.62 -4.86
N ARG A 370 -1.57 -19.40 -5.27
CA ARG A 370 -1.95 -18.68 -6.49
C ARG A 370 -2.82 -17.48 -6.14
N VAL A 371 -2.54 -16.35 -6.74
CA VAL A 371 -3.29 -15.12 -6.51
C VAL A 371 -3.60 -14.47 -7.84
N TRP A 372 -4.88 -14.19 -8.08
CA TRP A 372 -5.34 -13.55 -9.31
C TRP A 372 -6.25 -12.37 -9.01
N LYS A 373 -5.85 -11.21 -9.48
CA LYS A 373 -6.60 -9.96 -9.38
C LYS A 373 -7.22 -9.61 -10.72
N LEU A 374 -8.52 -9.40 -10.74
CA LEU A 374 -9.27 -8.88 -11.89
C LEU A 374 -9.67 -7.43 -11.63
N SER A 375 -9.26 -6.54 -12.51
CA SER A 375 -9.51 -5.10 -12.47
C SER A 375 -9.64 -4.57 -13.90
N LYS A 376 -10.18 -3.36 -14.08
CA LYS A 376 -10.37 -2.76 -15.43
C LYS A 376 -9.06 -2.33 -16.07
N ARG A 377 -8.09 -1.91 -15.25
CA ARG A 377 -6.71 -1.59 -15.67
C ARG A 377 -5.76 -2.60 -15.02
N ARG A 378 -4.59 -2.76 -15.60
CA ARG A 378 -3.58 -3.65 -15.04
C ARG A 378 -2.97 -3.06 -13.77
N GLU A 379 -2.49 -1.82 -13.87
CA GLU A 379 -1.78 -1.14 -12.79
C GLU A 379 -2.68 -0.11 -12.10
N ASP A 380 -2.42 0.12 -10.83
CA ASP A 380 -3.04 1.17 -10.01
C ASP A 380 -4.57 1.22 -10.14
N ASP A 381 -5.21 0.07 -10.02
CA ASP A 381 -6.67 -0.05 -10.15
C ASP A 381 -7.27 -0.90 -9.03
N ILE A 382 -8.48 -0.55 -8.66
CA ILE A 382 -9.23 -1.22 -7.59
C ILE A 382 -9.78 -2.54 -8.11
N THR A 383 -9.65 -3.58 -7.28
CA THR A 383 -10.12 -4.93 -7.58
C THR A 383 -11.62 -5.00 -7.85
N ALA A 384 -12.02 -5.66 -8.93
CA ALA A 384 -13.37 -6.14 -9.13
C ALA A 384 -13.58 -7.49 -8.43
N VAL A 385 -12.71 -8.47 -8.71
CA VAL A 385 -12.64 -9.78 -8.04
C VAL A 385 -11.18 -10.14 -7.81
N LEU A 386 -10.85 -10.61 -6.62
CA LEU A 386 -9.57 -11.20 -6.29
C LEU A 386 -9.79 -12.61 -5.75
N GLY A 387 -9.12 -13.60 -6.33
CA GLY A 387 -9.08 -14.97 -5.81
C GLY A 387 -7.69 -15.33 -5.32
N ALA A 388 -7.60 -15.84 -4.10
CA ALA A 388 -6.38 -16.40 -3.50
C ALA A 388 -6.62 -17.89 -3.21
N PHE A 389 -5.70 -18.73 -3.68
CA PHE A 389 -5.81 -20.18 -3.64
C PHE A 389 -4.52 -20.75 -3.04
N CYS A 390 -4.62 -21.37 -1.89
CA CYS A 390 -3.53 -22.09 -1.24
C CYS A 390 -3.92 -23.57 -1.12
N TYR A 391 -3.07 -24.47 -1.59
CA TYR A 391 -3.39 -25.90 -1.68
C TYR A 391 -2.12 -26.74 -1.82
N ARG A 392 -2.26 -28.03 -1.56
CA ARG A 392 -1.29 -29.08 -1.95
C ARG A 392 -1.93 -30.02 -2.97
N VAL A 393 -1.11 -30.63 -3.81
CA VAL A 393 -1.53 -31.76 -4.66
C VAL A 393 -0.61 -32.94 -4.35
N ASN A 394 -1.20 -34.01 -3.84
CA ASN A 394 -0.49 -35.24 -3.49
C ASN A 394 -1.09 -36.39 -4.31
N GLN A 395 -0.28 -37.01 -5.16
CA GLN A 395 -0.72 -38.08 -6.07
C GLN A 395 -1.98 -37.74 -6.87
N GLY A 396 -2.12 -36.50 -7.30
CA GLY A 396 -3.28 -36.02 -8.07
C GLY A 396 -4.51 -35.71 -7.23
N VAL A 397 -4.42 -35.71 -5.90
CA VAL A 397 -5.48 -35.38 -4.95
C VAL A 397 -5.20 -34.01 -4.32
N MET A 398 -6.24 -33.17 -4.21
CA MET A 398 -6.16 -31.86 -3.55
C MET A 398 -6.17 -32.02 -2.03
N GLU A 399 -5.25 -31.37 -1.35
CA GLU A 399 -5.11 -31.37 0.11
C GLU A 399 -4.83 -29.97 0.63
N ASP A 400 -5.20 -29.70 1.90
CA ASP A 400 -5.02 -28.39 2.56
C ASP A 400 -5.55 -27.24 1.72
N VAL A 401 -6.73 -27.40 1.16
CA VAL A 401 -7.35 -26.43 0.26
C VAL A 401 -7.87 -25.23 1.06
N ARG A 402 -7.36 -24.06 0.75
CA ARG A 402 -7.80 -22.78 1.30
C ARG A 402 -8.01 -21.77 0.18
N ILE A 403 -9.22 -21.29 0.05
CA ILE A 403 -9.64 -20.40 -1.03
C ILE A 403 -10.32 -19.19 -0.41
N ALA A 404 -9.88 -18.00 -0.78
CA ALA A 404 -10.51 -16.77 -0.31
C ALA A 404 -10.73 -15.78 -1.47
N PHE A 405 -11.80 -15.02 -1.35
CA PHE A 405 -12.17 -14.02 -2.35
C PHE A 405 -12.32 -12.63 -1.75
N GLY A 406 -11.90 -11.63 -2.54
CA GLY A 406 -12.27 -10.23 -2.39
C GLY A 406 -13.26 -9.82 -3.49
N GLY A 407 -14.21 -8.94 -3.17
CA GLY A 407 -15.23 -8.47 -4.10
C GLY A 407 -16.43 -9.39 -4.27
N MET A 408 -16.51 -10.49 -3.53
CA MET A 408 -17.57 -11.50 -3.65
C MET A 408 -18.58 -11.47 -2.49
N ALA A 409 -18.29 -10.78 -1.39
CA ALA A 409 -19.17 -10.64 -0.22
C ALA A 409 -19.00 -9.25 0.40
N ALA A 410 -19.72 -8.97 1.49
CA ALA A 410 -19.60 -7.74 2.27
C ALA A 410 -18.22 -7.60 2.97
N THR A 411 -17.50 -8.72 3.13
CA THR A 411 -16.15 -8.80 3.69
C THR A 411 -15.25 -9.64 2.78
N PRO A 412 -13.91 -9.51 2.87
CA PRO A 412 -13.02 -10.54 2.38
C PRO A 412 -13.36 -11.87 3.09
N LYS A 413 -13.56 -12.95 2.35
CA LYS A 413 -14.14 -14.17 2.92
C LYS A 413 -13.53 -15.44 2.33
N ARG A 414 -13.31 -16.45 3.17
CA ARG A 414 -12.99 -17.81 2.74
C ARG A 414 -14.21 -18.48 2.11
N ALA A 415 -13.93 -19.27 1.06
CA ALA A 415 -14.91 -20.06 0.33
C ALA A 415 -15.02 -21.47 0.92
N SER A 416 -15.50 -21.58 2.17
CA SER A 416 -15.45 -22.83 2.95
C SER A 416 -16.21 -24.00 2.34
N GLN A 417 -17.32 -23.77 1.65
CA GLN A 417 -18.06 -24.81 0.92
C GLN A 417 -17.30 -25.25 -0.32
N THR A 418 -16.69 -24.31 -1.03
CA THR A 418 -15.82 -24.60 -2.18
C THR A 418 -14.57 -25.37 -1.79
N GLU A 419 -13.94 -25.00 -0.66
CA GLU A 419 -12.81 -25.72 -0.08
C GLU A 419 -13.20 -27.17 0.24
N ALA A 420 -14.31 -27.37 0.94
CA ALA A 420 -14.82 -28.72 1.28
C ALA A 420 -15.14 -29.57 0.06
N ALA A 421 -15.58 -28.96 -1.04
CA ALA A 421 -15.86 -29.65 -2.30
C ALA A 421 -14.59 -30.10 -3.05
N LEU A 422 -13.42 -29.51 -2.74
CA LEU A 422 -12.13 -29.88 -3.34
C LEU A 422 -11.24 -30.70 -2.42
N GLU A 423 -11.38 -30.57 -1.11
CA GLU A 423 -10.55 -31.28 -0.14
C GLU A 423 -10.68 -32.79 -0.29
N GLY A 424 -9.54 -33.50 -0.45
CA GLY A 424 -9.51 -34.95 -0.66
C GLY A 424 -10.01 -35.42 -2.03
N GLN A 425 -10.31 -34.52 -2.97
CA GLN A 425 -10.81 -34.86 -4.29
C GLN A 425 -9.69 -34.93 -5.34
N PRO A 426 -9.79 -35.81 -6.35
CA PRO A 426 -8.83 -35.83 -7.44
C PRO A 426 -8.90 -34.52 -8.25
N VAL A 427 -7.78 -34.11 -8.84
CA VAL A 427 -7.73 -33.02 -9.82
C VAL A 427 -8.45 -33.48 -11.09
N SER A 428 -9.75 -33.25 -11.14
CA SER A 428 -10.60 -33.65 -12.27
C SER A 428 -11.63 -32.58 -12.61
N LYS A 429 -12.11 -32.59 -13.85
CA LYS A 429 -13.16 -31.68 -14.28
C LYS A 429 -14.42 -31.79 -13.41
N ALA A 430 -14.79 -33.01 -13.01
CA ALA A 430 -15.97 -33.26 -12.19
C ALA A 430 -15.83 -32.63 -10.79
N SER A 431 -14.67 -32.78 -10.13
CA SER A 431 -14.39 -32.17 -8.82
C SER A 431 -14.47 -30.64 -8.89
N PHE A 432 -13.90 -30.03 -9.93
CA PHE A 432 -13.93 -28.58 -10.10
C PHE A 432 -15.31 -28.05 -10.50
N GLN A 433 -16.12 -28.81 -11.22
CA GLN A 433 -17.52 -28.46 -11.49
C GLN A 433 -18.37 -28.48 -10.21
N ALA A 434 -18.16 -29.46 -9.31
CA ALA A 434 -18.81 -29.48 -8.00
C ALA A 434 -18.38 -28.29 -7.14
N ALA A 435 -17.11 -27.92 -7.15
CA ALA A 435 -16.59 -26.75 -6.46
C ALA A 435 -17.15 -25.43 -7.04
N GLN A 436 -17.31 -25.33 -8.35
CA GLN A 436 -17.94 -24.16 -8.99
C GLN A 436 -19.42 -24.02 -8.58
N GLN A 437 -20.15 -25.13 -8.44
CA GLN A 437 -21.52 -25.11 -7.95
C GLN A 437 -21.57 -24.65 -6.49
N ALA A 438 -20.71 -25.18 -5.61
CA ALA A 438 -20.60 -24.75 -4.22
C ALA A 438 -20.28 -23.25 -4.12
N LEU A 439 -19.35 -22.74 -4.95
CA LEU A 439 -19.00 -21.33 -4.99
C LEU A 439 -20.19 -20.43 -5.35
N ALA A 440 -20.98 -20.83 -6.35
CA ALA A 440 -22.15 -20.08 -6.79
C ALA A 440 -23.24 -19.99 -5.71
N GLU A 441 -23.36 -21.02 -4.87
CA GLU A 441 -24.31 -21.05 -3.75
C GLU A 441 -23.81 -20.27 -2.53
N GLU A 442 -22.48 -20.19 -2.33
CA GLU A 442 -21.85 -19.61 -1.15
C GLU A 442 -21.77 -18.08 -1.17
N PHE A 443 -21.71 -17.46 -2.35
CA PHE A 443 -21.47 -16.03 -2.50
C PHE A 443 -22.59 -15.30 -3.23
N GLN A 444 -22.89 -14.08 -2.74
CA GLN A 444 -23.84 -13.16 -3.36
C GLN A 444 -23.20 -11.78 -3.49
N PRO A 445 -22.36 -11.55 -4.53
CA PRO A 445 -21.68 -10.29 -4.71
C PRO A 445 -22.63 -9.16 -5.09
N MET A 446 -22.26 -7.93 -4.74
CA MET A 446 -23.01 -6.73 -5.12
C MET A 446 -22.56 -6.20 -6.47
N SER A 447 -23.45 -5.46 -7.15
CA SER A 447 -23.11 -4.64 -8.31
C SER A 447 -22.64 -3.25 -7.87
N ASP A 448 -21.54 -2.78 -8.47
CA ASP A 448 -21.02 -1.42 -8.29
C ASP A 448 -20.40 -0.89 -9.60
N VAL A 449 -19.72 0.27 -9.54
CA VAL A 449 -19.05 0.88 -10.70
C VAL A 449 -17.91 0.03 -11.28
N ARG A 450 -17.41 -0.98 -10.54
CA ARG A 450 -16.29 -1.84 -10.93
C ARG A 450 -16.72 -3.12 -11.62
N GLY A 451 -17.90 -3.63 -11.27
CA GLY A 451 -18.44 -4.84 -11.87
C GLY A 451 -19.87 -5.12 -11.41
N SER A 452 -20.67 -5.71 -12.32
CA SER A 452 -22.00 -6.22 -11.96
C SER A 452 -21.87 -7.49 -11.12
N GLN A 453 -22.93 -7.83 -10.37
CA GLN A 453 -23.03 -9.11 -9.66
C GLN A 453 -22.73 -10.27 -10.60
N TYR A 454 -23.39 -10.33 -11.76
CA TYR A 454 -23.20 -11.38 -12.76
C TYR A 454 -21.73 -11.48 -13.21
N TYR A 455 -21.06 -10.33 -13.48
CA TYR A 455 -19.65 -10.35 -13.84
C TYR A 455 -18.78 -10.96 -12.75
N ARG A 456 -19.01 -10.58 -11.48
CA ARG A 456 -18.22 -11.06 -10.34
C ARG A 456 -18.40 -12.57 -10.14
N GLU A 457 -19.63 -13.06 -10.24
CA GLU A 457 -19.96 -14.50 -10.16
C GLU A 457 -19.23 -15.27 -11.27
N GLN A 458 -19.40 -14.86 -12.53
CA GLN A 458 -18.74 -15.53 -13.65
C GLN A 458 -17.22 -15.45 -13.57
N ALA A 459 -16.68 -14.32 -13.14
CA ALA A 459 -15.26 -14.14 -12.94
C ALA A 459 -14.69 -15.09 -11.88
N ALA A 460 -15.36 -15.24 -10.74
CA ALA A 460 -14.92 -16.14 -9.66
C ALA A 460 -14.99 -17.62 -10.10
N LEU A 461 -16.05 -18.03 -10.79
CA LEU A 461 -16.18 -19.38 -11.38
C LEU A 461 -15.05 -19.65 -12.39
N ASN A 462 -14.72 -18.66 -13.22
CA ASN A 462 -13.63 -18.77 -14.20
C ASN A 462 -12.24 -18.80 -13.53
N LEU A 463 -12.05 -18.23 -12.33
CA LEU A 463 -10.81 -18.38 -11.59
C LEU A 463 -10.63 -19.81 -11.06
N LEU A 464 -11.70 -20.50 -10.68
CA LEU A 464 -11.66 -21.95 -10.37
C LEU A 464 -11.35 -22.79 -11.61
N GLU A 465 -11.97 -22.50 -12.74
CA GLU A 465 -11.67 -23.16 -14.03
C GLU A 465 -10.20 -22.96 -14.40
N ARG A 466 -9.69 -21.73 -14.24
CA ARG A 466 -8.28 -21.43 -14.46
C ARG A 466 -7.37 -22.25 -13.55
N LEU A 467 -7.73 -22.42 -12.27
CA LEU A 467 -6.97 -23.26 -11.35
C LEU A 467 -6.94 -24.71 -11.87
N TYR A 468 -8.09 -25.26 -12.28
CA TYR A 468 -8.17 -26.59 -12.89
C TYR A 468 -7.27 -26.72 -14.12
N LEU A 469 -7.35 -25.78 -15.07
CA LEU A 469 -6.54 -25.80 -16.27
C LEU A 469 -5.05 -25.74 -15.96
N SER A 470 -4.63 -24.93 -14.97
CA SER A 470 -3.24 -24.83 -14.55
C SER A 470 -2.69 -26.11 -13.90
N LEU A 471 -3.56 -26.94 -13.32
CA LEU A 471 -3.22 -28.22 -12.71
C LEU A 471 -3.26 -29.37 -13.70
N SER A 472 -4.25 -29.39 -14.59
CA SER A 472 -4.45 -30.46 -15.57
C SER A 472 -3.55 -30.35 -16.80
N SER A 473 -3.06 -29.13 -17.10
CA SER A 473 -2.25 -28.85 -18.29
C SER A 473 -1.05 -27.96 -17.93
N PRO A 474 -0.09 -28.45 -17.12
CA PRO A 474 0.99 -27.62 -16.57
C PRO A 474 1.92 -27.01 -17.64
N ASN A 475 1.90 -27.50 -18.86
CA ASN A 475 2.66 -26.97 -19.99
C ASN A 475 1.91 -25.88 -20.77
N GLN A 476 0.65 -25.62 -20.47
CA GLN A 476 -0.12 -24.49 -21.01
C GLN A 476 -0.09 -23.36 -19.99
N GLU A 477 0.63 -22.31 -20.32
CA GLU A 477 0.62 -21.09 -19.53
C GLU A 477 -0.72 -20.39 -19.67
N VAL A 478 -1.58 -20.52 -18.65
CA VAL A 478 -2.87 -19.83 -18.58
C VAL A 478 -2.64 -18.43 -18.03
N MET A 479 -2.15 -17.53 -18.89
CA MET A 479 -1.84 -16.15 -18.52
C MET A 479 -3.10 -15.29 -18.42
N LEU A 480 -3.20 -14.43 -17.40
CA LEU A 480 -4.21 -13.35 -17.35
C LEU A 480 -3.78 -12.12 -18.16
N HIS A 481 -2.61 -12.15 -18.77
CA HIS A 481 -2.12 -11.03 -19.54
C HIS A 481 -2.73 -11.10 -20.95
N ALA A 482 -3.62 -10.15 -21.24
CA ALA A 482 -4.19 -9.99 -22.58
C ALA A 482 -3.14 -9.52 -23.61
N TYR A 483 -1.92 -9.27 -23.19
CA TYR A 483 -0.82 -8.84 -24.04
C TYR A 483 0.26 -9.89 -24.03
N ALA A 484 0.16 -10.84 -24.95
CA ALA A 484 1.32 -11.56 -25.42
C ALA A 484 2.23 -10.55 -26.13
N HIS A 485 3.45 -10.45 -25.70
CA HIS A 485 4.48 -9.64 -26.36
C HIS A 485 5.03 -10.36 -27.58
#